data_90a47b4526b7dd6a08bc6bf19fc86f32
#
_entry.id   90a47b4526b7dd6a08bc6bf19fc86f32
#
_cell.length_a   1.000
_cell.length_b   1.000
_cell.length_c   1.000
_cell.angle_alpha   90.00
_cell.angle_beta   90.00
_cell.angle_gamma   90.00
#
_symmetry.space_group_name_H-M   'P 1'
#
loop_
_entity.id
_entity.type
_entity.pdbx_description
1 polymer ?
#
loop_
_entity_poly.entity_id
_entity_poly.type
_entity_poly.pdbx_seq_one_letter_code
_entity_poly.pdbx_strand_id
1 'polypeptide(L)'
;MPQAIPAAAAAFANWAFAATGLAYGGAAHAIVTATLYYGAQAALYTAVSMGLSAVAQAQVPDPEGQKLPRKQARPIRVHAVGGGSRMSGAYMLREAVGNKYGAVLSVCEGRLASISAVYEHDNLVTRDSDGWVQGMAGEQFGSGDLLRIQTRLGAPTETHYSMLTPDFGSYWPTSSRGDGIASVGIFAQHRSRESFARHFPNGEPSVSIVGTPVCYDWRDGTQSRTDPASWKACSNPVVWLVFVEWYRHGRSWDRCIAPVLDDLTDEADYCDEVVTRNGVTEARYRCAGNYPVNTEPQAVREALLATFDGWLSIDGRGRMIVKSGRYVEPTFVLTGEHIQGYSWRAFQTDEEACNALVVSFVDPTKDYTEVEAGTYRDEDDITARGIERSEPLQLPWCPSGQQAMELARRKMTRLTAERRGQVRTGIYGLNGLGKRYIRVQNPELQSMADVVLEVMNVELDLANAQVVFDVIKADTEIDAGEAPAPDVPEVERPPVTPGDQEPARKPIARSIPYPTSATVDTITITTFTATMDDGAPVAIPDGTITGLSELTSYGVFWKDGAGFESEVSPAPNHMSTGSWVFIGWQSTEDGAGGYPPSPPPPPGWGGTGGTAETVP
;
A
#
# COMPACT_ATOMS: atom_id res chain seq x y z
N MET A 1 -16.26 11.79 19.56
CA MET A 1 -16.79 12.44 18.34
C MET A 1 -16.80 11.61 17.04
N PRO A 2 -16.44 10.32 17.02
CA PRO A 2 -16.53 9.50 15.78
C PRO A 2 -17.98 9.22 15.32
N GLN A 3 -18.96 9.33 16.19
CA GLN A 3 -20.37 9.03 15.88
C GLN A 3 -21.15 10.19 15.21
N ALA A 4 -20.61 11.41 15.26
CA ALA A 4 -21.26 12.58 14.65
C ALA A 4 -20.99 12.71 13.14
N ILE A 5 -19.91 12.13 12.63
CA ILE A 5 -19.50 12.22 11.23
C ILE A 5 -20.45 11.44 10.28
N PRO A 6 -20.86 10.19 10.61
CA PRO A 6 -21.84 9.48 9.78
C PRO A 6 -23.19 10.19 9.69
N ALA A 7 -23.64 10.78 10.80
CA ALA A 7 -24.91 11.51 10.83
C ALA A 7 -24.88 12.81 10.00
N ALA A 8 -23.74 13.54 10.05
CA ALA A 8 -23.54 14.74 9.26
C ALA A 8 -23.40 14.44 7.75
N ALA A 9 -22.68 13.37 7.39
CA ALA A 9 -22.53 12.92 6.01
C ALA A 9 -23.88 12.46 5.42
N ALA A 10 -24.67 11.72 6.19
CA ALA A 10 -26.00 11.30 5.80
C ALA A 10 -26.97 12.50 5.66
N ALA A 11 -26.90 13.46 6.56
CA ALA A 11 -27.71 14.68 6.48
C ALA A 11 -27.36 15.53 5.26
N PHE A 12 -26.06 15.67 4.94
CA PHE A 12 -25.60 16.39 3.75
C PHE A 12 -25.96 15.65 2.45
N ALA A 13 -25.83 14.33 2.40
CA ALA A 13 -26.26 13.53 1.26
C ALA A 13 -27.77 13.67 1.03
N ASN A 14 -28.58 13.59 2.08
CA ASN A 14 -30.03 13.78 2.01
C ASN A 14 -30.40 15.18 1.51
N TRP A 15 -29.70 16.22 1.95
CA TRP A 15 -29.88 17.59 1.46
C TRP A 15 -29.50 17.69 -0.03
N ALA A 16 -28.37 17.10 -0.46
CA ALA A 16 -27.92 17.10 -1.84
C ALA A 16 -28.91 16.36 -2.77
N PHE A 17 -29.44 15.21 -2.33
CA PHE A 17 -30.47 14.47 -3.08
C PHE A 17 -31.79 15.21 -3.15
N ALA A 18 -32.21 15.89 -2.07
CA ALA A 18 -33.41 16.73 -2.10
C ALA A 18 -33.27 17.91 -3.08
N ALA A 19 -32.08 18.47 -3.21
CA ALA A 19 -31.79 19.55 -4.15
C ALA A 19 -31.73 19.08 -5.63
N THR A 20 -31.41 17.81 -5.89
CA THR A 20 -31.27 17.23 -7.24
C THR A 20 -32.49 16.46 -7.71
N GLY A 21 -33.47 16.23 -6.85
CA GLY A 21 -34.73 15.50 -7.21
C GLY A 21 -34.53 13.99 -7.43
N LEU A 22 -33.40 13.42 -7.03
CA LEU A 22 -33.13 11.98 -7.15
C LEU A 22 -33.87 11.18 -6.05
N ALA A 23 -34.32 9.97 -6.39
CA ALA A 23 -35.08 9.12 -5.47
C ALA A 23 -34.29 8.64 -4.27
N TYR A 24 -34.92 8.65 -3.10
CA TYR A 24 -34.35 8.20 -1.83
C TYR A 24 -34.25 6.67 -1.81
N GLY A 25 -33.07 6.11 -1.58
CA GLY A 25 -32.89 4.68 -1.24
C GLY A 25 -32.30 3.75 -2.29
N GLY A 26 -31.70 4.25 -3.37
CA GLY A 26 -31.02 3.42 -4.37
C GLY A 26 -29.53 3.22 -4.11
N ALA A 27 -28.89 2.33 -4.90
CA ALA A 27 -27.43 2.08 -4.86
C ALA A 27 -26.61 3.37 -5.03
N ALA A 28 -27.10 4.31 -5.86
CA ALA A 28 -26.49 5.63 -6.04
C ALA A 28 -26.44 6.45 -4.72
N HIS A 29 -27.46 6.34 -3.87
CA HIS A 29 -27.48 6.98 -2.55
C HIS A 29 -26.39 6.42 -1.63
N ALA A 30 -26.19 5.10 -1.64
CA ALA A 30 -25.15 4.45 -0.84
C ALA A 30 -23.74 4.85 -1.33
N ILE A 31 -23.50 4.93 -2.62
CA ILE A 31 -22.23 5.34 -3.21
C ILE A 31 -21.92 6.80 -2.88
N VAL A 32 -22.88 7.71 -3.07
CA VAL A 32 -22.68 9.13 -2.75
C VAL A 32 -22.46 9.34 -1.25
N THR A 33 -23.18 8.62 -0.40
CA THR A 33 -23.00 8.67 1.06
C THR A 33 -21.63 8.14 1.46
N ALA A 34 -21.16 7.05 0.86
CA ALA A 34 -19.82 6.51 1.10
C ALA A 34 -18.74 7.47 0.62
N THR A 35 -18.85 8.02 -0.59
CA THR A 35 -17.88 8.98 -1.14
C THR A 35 -17.81 10.26 -0.30
N LEU A 36 -18.96 10.79 0.14
CA LEU A 36 -19.00 11.95 1.03
C LEU A 36 -18.46 11.63 2.42
N TYR A 37 -18.69 10.43 2.94
CA TYR A 37 -18.15 9.98 4.21
C TYR A 37 -16.62 9.89 4.19
N TYR A 38 -16.03 9.24 3.18
CA TYR A 38 -14.58 9.12 3.03
C TYR A 38 -13.93 10.46 2.66
N GLY A 39 -14.57 11.26 1.79
CA GLY A 39 -14.12 12.60 1.46
C GLY A 39 -14.18 13.56 2.64
N ALA A 40 -15.23 13.50 3.45
CA ALA A 40 -15.35 14.30 4.68
C ALA A 40 -14.35 13.85 5.76
N GLN A 41 -14.05 12.55 5.88
CA GLN A 41 -12.98 12.07 6.75
C GLN A 41 -11.63 12.59 6.31
N ALA A 42 -11.27 12.50 5.03
CA ALA A 42 -10.01 13.00 4.51
C ALA A 42 -9.88 14.52 4.72
N ALA A 43 -10.93 15.28 4.41
CA ALA A 43 -10.95 16.74 4.64
C ALA A 43 -10.88 17.10 6.14
N LEU A 44 -11.54 16.31 7.01
CA LEU A 44 -11.48 16.52 8.45
C LEU A 44 -10.11 16.15 9.03
N TYR A 45 -9.48 15.06 8.54
CA TYR A 45 -8.10 14.70 8.91
C TYR A 45 -7.11 15.80 8.48
N THR A 46 -7.29 16.37 7.28
CA THR A 46 -6.46 17.47 6.80
C THR A 46 -6.73 18.77 7.59
N ALA A 47 -7.98 19.11 7.84
CA ALA A 47 -8.35 20.30 8.63
C ALA A 47 -8.00 20.15 10.11
N VAL A 48 -8.15 18.97 10.69
CA VAL A 48 -7.75 18.67 12.08
C VAL A 48 -6.23 18.62 12.21
N SER A 49 -5.50 18.10 11.22
CA SER A 49 -4.03 18.13 11.24
C SER A 49 -3.49 19.56 11.09
N MET A 50 -4.07 20.39 10.21
CA MET A 50 -3.72 21.80 10.08
C MET A 50 -4.19 22.64 11.28
N GLY A 51 -5.39 22.40 11.81
CA GLY A 51 -5.92 23.10 12.98
C GLY A 51 -5.22 22.69 14.29
N LEU A 52 -4.86 21.41 14.46
CA LEU A 52 -4.08 20.93 15.60
C LEU A 52 -2.63 21.42 15.54
N SER A 53 -2.04 21.59 14.36
CA SER A 53 -0.73 22.21 14.21
C SER A 53 -0.73 23.66 14.67
N ALA A 54 -1.78 24.43 14.35
CA ALA A 54 -1.90 25.83 14.74
C ALA A 54 -2.24 26.01 16.24
N VAL A 55 -3.03 25.10 16.83
CA VAL A 55 -3.42 25.16 18.25
C VAL A 55 -2.35 24.51 19.15
N ALA A 56 -1.67 23.47 18.68
CA ALA A 56 -0.60 22.81 19.44
C ALA A 56 0.66 23.70 19.58
N GLN A 57 0.87 24.65 18.67
CA GLN A 57 1.97 25.60 18.77
C GLN A 57 1.72 26.73 19.78
N ALA A 58 0.47 26.98 20.19
CA ALA A 58 0.14 28.08 21.10
C ALA A 58 0.23 27.74 22.60
N GLN A 59 0.21 26.46 22.98
CA GLN A 59 0.26 26.05 24.40
C GLN A 59 0.92 24.68 24.55
N VAL A 60 2.24 24.60 24.54
CA VAL A 60 2.91 23.38 25.01
C VAL A 60 3.72 23.71 26.25
N PRO A 61 3.26 23.30 27.45
CA PRO A 61 4.13 23.18 28.60
C PRO A 61 5.26 22.19 28.27
N ASP A 62 6.43 22.38 28.87
CA ASP A 62 7.56 21.45 28.78
C ASP A 62 7.04 20.00 28.86
N PRO A 63 7.34 19.12 27.92
CA PRO A 63 6.81 17.77 27.91
C PRO A 63 7.49 16.92 28.98
N GLU A 64 7.04 17.02 30.21
CA GLU A 64 7.24 15.92 31.15
C GLU A 64 6.42 14.72 30.66
N GLY A 65 7.10 13.81 29.95
CA GLY A 65 6.65 12.44 29.73
C GLY A 65 5.25 12.27 29.13
N GLN A 66 4.99 12.81 27.94
CA GLN A 66 3.79 12.41 27.21
C GLN A 66 3.84 10.91 26.92
N LYS A 67 3.03 10.15 27.66
CA LYS A 67 2.82 8.73 27.35
C LYS A 67 2.18 8.65 25.99
N LEU A 68 2.88 8.02 25.03
CA LEU A 68 2.32 7.74 23.72
C LEU A 68 0.98 7.02 23.86
N PRO A 69 -0.10 7.50 23.20
CA PRO A 69 -1.38 6.83 23.29
C PRO A 69 -1.28 5.41 22.78
N ARG A 70 -1.74 4.43 23.53
CA ARG A 70 -1.80 3.03 23.09
C ARG A 70 -2.80 2.95 21.94
N LYS A 71 -2.32 2.73 20.72
CA LYS A 71 -3.16 2.69 19.52
C LYS A 71 -4.02 1.43 19.41
N GLN A 72 -3.61 0.30 20.03
CA GLN A 72 -4.32 -0.96 19.91
C GLN A 72 -4.27 -1.78 21.20
N ALA A 73 -5.43 -2.31 21.60
CA ALA A 73 -5.52 -3.29 22.70
C ALA A 73 -5.01 -4.68 22.27
N ARG A 74 -5.07 -5.02 20.97
CA ARG A 74 -4.56 -6.26 20.38
C ARG A 74 -3.91 -5.95 19.06
N PRO A 75 -2.59 -6.07 18.93
CA PRO A 75 -1.90 -5.87 17.66
C PRO A 75 -2.30 -6.97 16.66
N ILE A 76 -2.57 -6.58 15.42
CA ILE A 76 -2.88 -7.50 14.34
C ILE A 76 -1.58 -7.86 13.64
N ARG A 77 -1.23 -9.14 13.65
CA ARG A 77 -0.09 -9.67 12.92
C ARG A 77 -0.44 -9.85 11.44
N VAL A 78 0.57 -9.93 10.60
CA VAL A 78 0.43 -10.04 9.14
C VAL A 78 1.04 -11.34 8.66
N HIS A 79 0.38 -11.99 7.70
CA HIS A 79 0.94 -13.06 6.89
C HIS A 79 1.30 -12.53 5.51
N ALA A 80 2.44 -12.95 4.97
CA ALA A 80 2.80 -12.70 3.58
C ALA A 80 2.65 -13.96 2.72
N VAL A 81 2.44 -13.78 1.43
CA VAL A 81 2.34 -14.84 0.42
C VAL A 81 3.06 -14.45 -0.86
N GLY A 82 3.57 -15.43 -1.59
CA GLY A 82 4.13 -15.22 -2.91
C GLY A 82 5.51 -14.60 -2.91
N GLY A 83 5.72 -13.71 -3.86
CA GLY A 83 6.94 -12.94 -4.03
C GLY A 83 7.09 -11.82 -2.99
N GLY A 84 7.95 -10.87 -3.28
CA GLY A 84 8.13 -9.71 -2.42
C GLY A 84 6.88 -8.84 -2.34
N SER A 85 6.49 -8.45 -1.13
CA SER A 85 5.41 -7.49 -0.90
C SER A 85 5.82 -6.46 0.13
N ARG A 86 5.31 -5.24 0.00
CA ARG A 86 5.53 -4.17 0.99
C ARG A 86 4.57 -4.38 2.16
N MET A 87 5.13 -4.44 3.36
CA MET A 87 4.37 -4.70 4.57
C MET A 87 4.89 -3.86 5.73
N SER A 88 3.99 -3.48 6.60
CA SER A 88 4.25 -2.99 7.93
C SER A 88 3.67 -4.01 8.90
N GLY A 89 3.57 -3.69 10.18
CA GLY A 89 3.06 -4.68 11.13
C GLY A 89 2.48 -4.07 12.38
N ALA A 90 2.40 -4.90 13.39
CA ALA A 90 1.90 -4.51 14.69
C ALA A 90 3.03 -4.16 15.64
N TYR A 91 2.85 -3.12 16.44
CA TYR A 91 3.82 -2.75 17.47
C TYR A 91 3.86 -3.80 18.57
N MET A 92 5.05 -4.38 18.78
CA MET A 92 5.37 -5.23 19.96
C MET A 92 5.98 -4.38 21.07
N LEU A 93 6.73 -3.33 20.73
CA LEU A 93 7.22 -2.28 21.60
C LEU A 93 6.93 -0.93 20.95
N ARG A 94 6.57 0.07 21.74
CA ARG A 94 6.41 1.46 21.33
C ARG A 94 6.50 2.34 22.58
N GLU A 95 7.71 2.85 22.83
CA GLU A 95 8.00 3.61 24.04
C GLU A 95 8.90 4.81 23.73
N ALA A 96 8.83 5.83 24.57
CA ALA A 96 9.70 7.00 24.52
C ALA A 96 10.35 7.23 25.89
N VAL A 97 11.64 7.47 25.91
CA VAL A 97 12.44 7.77 27.11
C VAL A 97 13.28 9.01 26.85
N GLY A 98 12.93 10.10 27.48
CA GLY A 98 13.60 11.40 27.23
C GLY A 98 13.42 11.85 25.77
N ASN A 99 14.53 12.11 25.10
CA ASN A 99 14.59 12.48 23.68
C ASN A 99 14.73 11.29 22.72
N LYS A 100 14.52 10.07 23.21
CA LYS A 100 14.69 8.83 22.46
C LYS A 100 13.36 8.09 22.30
N TYR A 101 13.17 7.47 21.15
CA TYR A 101 12.05 6.63 20.81
C TYR A 101 12.53 5.24 20.45
N GLY A 102 11.89 4.23 20.98
CA GLY A 102 12.15 2.82 20.70
C GLY A 102 10.88 2.08 20.30
N ALA A 103 10.91 1.40 19.17
CA ALA A 103 9.80 0.58 18.72
C ALA A 103 10.28 -0.75 18.13
N VAL A 104 9.43 -1.76 18.23
CA VAL A 104 9.59 -3.04 17.52
C VAL A 104 8.28 -3.39 16.86
N LEU A 105 8.33 -3.64 15.57
CA LEU A 105 7.19 -4.06 14.75
C LEU A 105 7.30 -5.55 14.43
N SER A 106 6.23 -6.31 14.62
CA SER A 106 6.04 -7.63 14.03
C SER A 106 5.52 -7.43 12.62
N VAL A 107 6.36 -7.61 11.60
CA VAL A 107 6.00 -7.31 10.20
C VAL A 107 5.46 -8.51 9.46
N CYS A 108 5.83 -9.74 9.86
CA CYS A 108 5.30 -10.96 9.27
C CYS A 108 5.30 -12.10 10.29
N GLU A 109 4.19 -12.79 10.41
CA GLU A 109 4.14 -14.04 11.13
C GLU A 109 4.73 -15.15 10.26
N GLY A 110 5.86 -15.68 10.70
CA GLY A 110 6.68 -16.64 9.97
C GLY A 110 7.99 -16.01 9.44
N ARG A 111 8.78 -16.89 8.84
CA ARG A 111 10.11 -16.53 8.31
C ARG A 111 10.01 -15.89 6.94
N LEU A 112 10.85 -14.88 6.72
CA LEU A 112 11.16 -14.33 5.40
C LEU A 112 12.47 -14.94 4.87
N ALA A 113 12.55 -15.13 3.57
CA ALA A 113 13.79 -15.48 2.87
C ALA A 113 14.74 -14.27 2.80
N SER A 114 14.16 -13.10 2.56
CA SER A 114 14.92 -11.84 2.43
C SER A 114 14.05 -10.62 2.72
N ILE A 115 14.71 -9.53 3.05
CA ILE A 115 14.16 -8.19 3.08
C ILE A 115 14.96 -7.37 2.07
N SER A 116 14.33 -6.96 0.97
CA SER A 116 15.00 -6.30 -0.15
C SER A 116 15.01 -4.77 -0.03
N ALA A 117 14.04 -4.19 0.66
CA ALA A 117 13.94 -2.75 0.85
C ALA A 117 13.32 -2.42 2.21
N VAL A 118 13.65 -1.24 2.71
CA VAL A 118 13.06 -0.65 3.90
C VAL A 118 12.64 0.76 3.56
N TYR A 119 11.44 1.14 3.95
CA TYR A 119 10.89 2.48 3.74
C TYR A 119 10.60 3.11 5.10
N GLU A 120 10.87 4.39 5.19
CA GLU A 120 10.36 5.23 6.26
C GLU A 120 9.33 6.19 5.64
N HIS A 121 8.10 6.13 6.15
CA HIS A 121 6.94 6.62 5.40
C HIS A 121 6.95 6.04 3.98
N ASP A 122 7.04 6.86 2.93
CA ASP A 122 7.11 6.41 1.53
C ASP A 122 8.51 6.58 0.91
N ASN A 123 9.54 6.87 1.73
CA ASN A 123 10.89 7.06 1.26
C ASN A 123 11.72 5.79 1.43
N LEU A 124 12.41 5.39 0.36
CA LEU A 124 13.36 4.28 0.41
C LEU A 124 14.55 4.67 1.30
N VAL A 125 14.88 3.82 2.27
CA VAL A 125 15.92 4.06 3.27
C VAL A 125 17.21 3.34 2.90
N THR A 126 18.33 4.08 2.87
CA THR A 126 19.69 3.52 2.84
C THR A 126 20.26 3.47 4.26
N ARG A 127 20.86 2.33 4.62
CA ARG A 127 21.40 2.08 5.97
C ARG A 127 22.83 1.59 5.90
N ASP A 128 23.63 1.93 6.90
CA ASP A 128 24.95 1.32 7.10
C ASP A 128 24.84 -0.10 7.71
N SER A 129 25.99 -0.73 7.96
CA SER A 129 26.09 -2.07 8.53
C SER A 129 25.49 -2.19 9.93
N ASP A 130 25.43 -1.10 10.68
CA ASP A 130 24.87 -1.03 12.02
C ASP A 130 23.38 -0.72 12.04
N GLY A 131 22.84 -0.36 10.89
CA GLY A 131 21.43 -0.01 10.70
C GLY A 131 21.13 1.48 10.82
N TRP A 132 22.15 2.35 10.93
CA TRP A 132 21.93 3.79 10.90
C TRP A 132 21.51 4.27 9.52
N VAL A 133 20.47 5.07 9.47
CA VAL A 133 19.96 5.66 8.24
C VAL A 133 20.94 6.71 7.75
N GLN A 134 21.47 6.54 6.53
CA GLN A 134 22.48 7.40 5.93
C GLN A 134 21.91 8.44 4.97
N GLY A 135 20.69 8.26 4.52
CA GLY A 135 19.99 9.17 3.65
C GLY A 135 18.58 8.65 3.42
N MET A 136 17.66 9.54 3.39
CA MET A 136 16.35 9.34 2.80
C MET A 136 16.22 10.40 1.75
N ALA A 137 15.86 10.02 0.52
CA ALA A 137 15.59 10.94 -0.57
C ALA A 137 16.24 12.34 -0.32
N GLY A 138 17.58 12.37 -0.18
CA GLY A 138 18.37 13.58 0.00
C GLY A 138 18.53 14.10 1.41
N GLU A 139 19.29 13.39 2.23
CA GLU A 139 19.97 14.01 3.38
C GLU A 139 19.13 14.39 4.62
N GLN A 140 17.86 14.01 4.71
CA GLN A 140 17.01 14.33 5.88
C GLN A 140 17.66 13.92 7.21
N PHE A 141 18.40 12.80 7.23
CA PHE A 141 19.09 12.32 8.45
C PHE A 141 20.60 12.54 8.42
N GLY A 142 21.17 13.00 7.30
CA GLY A 142 22.62 13.27 7.14
C GLY A 142 23.49 12.08 7.50
N SER A 143 24.72 12.33 7.94
CA SER A 143 25.63 11.33 8.54
C SER A 143 25.35 11.11 10.04
N GLY A 144 24.18 11.53 10.52
CA GLY A 144 23.89 11.56 11.95
C GLY A 144 23.22 10.28 12.45
N ASP A 145 23.45 9.99 13.69
CA ASP A 145 22.93 8.92 14.53
C ASP A 145 21.52 9.25 15.06
N LEU A 146 20.59 9.69 14.16
CA LEU A 146 19.26 10.11 14.53
C LEU A 146 18.21 9.01 14.39
N LEU A 147 18.31 8.17 13.35
CA LEU A 147 17.40 7.07 13.11
C LEU A 147 18.19 5.78 12.83
N ARG A 148 17.88 4.71 13.54
CA ARG A 148 18.47 3.40 13.38
C ARG A 148 17.40 2.36 13.17
N ILE A 149 17.51 1.57 12.11
CA ILE A 149 16.54 0.54 11.75
C ILE A 149 17.28 -0.78 11.55
N GLN A 150 16.93 -1.78 12.34
CA GLN A 150 17.43 -3.13 12.21
C GLN A 150 16.28 -4.09 11.89
N THR A 151 16.56 -5.16 11.16
CA THR A 151 15.56 -6.14 10.73
C THR A 151 15.95 -7.54 11.18
N ARG A 152 14.95 -8.39 11.41
CA ARG A 152 15.08 -9.82 11.68
C ARG A 152 14.18 -10.58 10.71
N LEU A 153 14.69 -11.69 10.18
CA LEU A 153 13.99 -12.50 9.18
C LEU A 153 12.97 -13.48 9.80
N GLY A 154 12.89 -13.59 11.12
CA GLY A 154 12.03 -14.54 11.79
C GLY A 154 12.62 -15.96 11.81
N ALA A 155 13.91 -16.09 12.03
CA ALA A 155 14.56 -17.38 12.27
C ALA A 155 13.95 -18.09 13.49
N PRO A 156 14.04 -19.44 13.58
CA PRO A 156 13.58 -20.18 14.75
C PRO A 156 14.21 -19.72 16.07
N THR A 157 15.42 -19.16 15.98
CA THR A 157 16.11 -18.49 17.07
C THR A 157 16.69 -17.18 16.56
N GLU A 158 16.16 -16.07 17.06
CA GLU A 158 16.62 -14.72 16.73
C GLU A 158 17.46 -14.10 17.82
N THR A 159 18.09 -12.97 17.54
CA THR A 159 18.82 -12.16 18.51
C THR A 159 17.98 -10.94 18.91
N HIS A 160 18.07 -10.53 20.17
CA HIS A 160 17.43 -9.29 20.63
C HIS A 160 17.99 -8.06 19.87
N TYR A 161 17.23 -6.98 19.87
CA TYR A 161 17.71 -5.69 19.32
C TYR A 161 18.63 -5.00 20.32
N SER A 162 19.95 -5.20 20.19
CA SER A 162 20.94 -4.63 21.09
C SER A 162 20.91 -3.11 21.15
N MET A 163 20.46 -2.45 20.09
CA MET A 163 20.31 -0.98 20.03
C MET A 163 19.25 -0.43 20.98
N LEU A 164 18.27 -1.26 21.39
CA LEU A 164 17.22 -0.86 22.32
C LEU A 164 17.59 -1.11 23.78
N THR A 165 18.52 -2.02 24.06
CA THR A 165 18.84 -2.45 25.42
C THR A 165 19.32 -1.32 26.35
N PRO A 166 20.15 -0.35 25.89
CA PRO A 166 20.67 0.70 26.76
C PRO A 166 19.58 1.60 27.37
N ASP A 167 18.58 1.95 26.58
CA ASP A 167 17.56 2.93 26.96
C ASP A 167 16.19 2.29 27.25
N PHE A 168 15.90 1.16 26.61
CA PHE A 168 14.60 0.46 26.66
C PHE A 168 14.68 -0.95 27.24
N GLY A 169 15.81 -1.33 27.91
CA GLY A 169 16.02 -2.69 28.43
C GLY A 169 14.99 -3.15 29.47
N SER A 170 14.33 -2.21 30.17
CA SER A 170 13.22 -2.52 31.06
C SER A 170 11.93 -2.94 30.32
N TYR A 171 11.75 -2.47 29.11
CA TYR A 171 10.59 -2.77 28.25
C TYR A 171 10.89 -3.87 27.24
N TRP A 172 12.15 -3.94 26.75
CA TRP A 172 12.65 -4.90 25.78
C TRP A 172 13.93 -5.56 26.30
N PRO A 173 13.83 -6.52 27.23
CA PRO A 173 14.99 -7.23 27.77
C PRO A 173 15.65 -8.14 26.73
N THR A 174 16.86 -8.59 27.01
CA THR A 174 17.64 -9.47 26.12
C THR A 174 16.97 -10.81 25.82
N SER A 175 15.98 -11.21 26.61
CA SER A 175 15.13 -12.40 26.36
C SER A 175 14.06 -12.16 25.29
N SER A 176 13.75 -10.91 24.94
CA SER A 176 12.76 -10.54 23.92
C SER A 176 13.41 -10.56 22.54
N ARG A 177 13.29 -11.68 21.83
CA ARG A 177 13.99 -11.93 20.56
C ARG A 177 13.09 -11.94 19.33
N GLY A 178 11.83 -12.37 19.49
CA GLY A 178 10.90 -12.50 18.37
C GLY A 178 11.16 -13.74 17.51
N ASP A 179 11.50 -14.88 18.14
CA ASP A 179 11.75 -16.15 17.46
C ASP A 179 10.55 -16.54 16.56
N GLY A 180 10.80 -16.90 15.31
CA GLY A 180 9.79 -17.30 14.34
C GLY A 180 8.94 -16.14 13.76
N ILE A 181 9.23 -14.88 14.11
CA ILE A 181 8.49 -13.70 13.67
C ILE A 181 9.46 -12.73 12.99
N ALA A 182 9.22 -12.43 11.72
CA ALA A 182 9.97 -11.38 11.06
C ALA A 182 9.61 -10.02 11.67
N SER A 183 10.63 -9.24 12.02
CA SER A 183 10.44 -8.01 12.78
C SER A 183 11.39 -6.90 12.37
N VAL A 184 11.00 -5.68 12.74
CA VAL A 184 11.80 -4.46 12.55
C VAL A 184 11.93 -3.75 13.88
N GLY A 185 13.17 -3.51 14.31
CA GLY A 185 13.48 -2.65 15.44
C GLY A 185 13.79 -1.24 14.96
N ILE A 186 13.27 -0.25 15.65
CA ILE A 186 13.42 1.17 15.34
C ILE A 186 13.93 1.86 16.58
N PHE A 187 15.01 2.62 16.43
CA PHE A 187 15.52 3.54 17.42
C PHE A 187 15.62 4.91 16.77
N ALA A 188 14.98 5.91 17.36
CA ALA A 188 15.07 7.29 16.90
C ALA A 188 15.43 8.20 18.07
N GLN A 189 16.18 9.26 17.79
CA GLN A 189 16.51 10.29 18.77
C GLN A 189 16.55 11.67 18.13
N HIS A 190 16.31 12.70 18.93
CA HIS A 190 16.45 14.08 18.50
C HIS A 190 17.35 14.83 19.47
N ARG A 191 18.04 15.86 18.98
CA ARG A 191 18.98 16.66 19.80
C ARG A 191 18.30 17.89 20.43
N SER A 192 17.32 18.45 19.73
CA SER A 192 16.54 19.59 20.17
C SER A 192 15.11 19.50 19.62
N ARG A 193 14.23 20.40 20.02
CA ARG A 193 12.86 20.50 19.49
C ARG A 193 12.86 20.84 17.99
N GLU A 194 13.76 21.73 17.58
CA GLU A 194 13.95 22.12 16.18
C GLU A 194 14.48 20.93 15.36
N SER A 195 15.44 20.18 15.90
CA SER A 195 15.94 18.95 15.31
C SER A 195 14.81 17.91 15.13
N PHE A 196 13.91 17.78 16.12
CA PHE A 196 12.76 16.90 15.99
C PHE A 196 11.83 17.34 14.85
N ALA A 197 11.45 18.59 14.80
CA ALA A 197 10.54 19.12 13.79
C ALA A 197 11.12 18.99 12.36
N ARG A 198 12.44 19.10 12.26
CA ARG A 198 13.15 18.98 10.98
C ARG A 198 13.27 17.54 10.48
N HIS A 199 13.69 16.61 11.35
CA HIS A 199 13.99 15.24 10.95
C HIS A 199 12.78 14.30 11.04
N PHE A 200 11.81 14.66 11.86
CA PHE A 200 10.59 13.90 12.08
C PHE A 200 9.34 14.76 11.88
N PRO A 201 9.15 15.38 10.70
CA PRO A 201 8.04 16.31 10.47
C PRO A 201 6.67 15.62 10.59
N ASN A 202 6.62 14.32 10.30
CA ASN A 202 5.41 13.49 10.42
C ASN A 202 5.27 12.83 11.80
N GLY A 203 6.11 13.18 12.77
CA GLY A 203 6.14 12.61 14.11
C GLY A 203 6.97 11.33 14.20
N GLU A 204 6.42 10.28 14.80
CA GLU A 204 7.13 9.01 14.95
C GLU A 204 7.45 8.34 13.61
N PRO A 205 8.64 7.69 13.45
CA PRO A 205 8.99 6.98 12.24
C PRO A 205 7.98 5.86 11.92
N SER A 206 7.45 5.85 10.70
CA SER A 206 6.56 4.83 10.19
C SER A 206 7.32 3.94 9.21
N VAL A 207 7.71 2.74 9.66
CA VAL A 207 8.57 1.86 8.89
C VAL A 207 7.76 0.74 8.23
N SER A 208 8.04 0.51 6.95
CA SER A 208 7.59 -0.64 6.18
C SER A 208 8.77 -1.31 5.47
N ILE A 209 8.62 -2.59 5.17
CA ILE A 209 9.65 -3.38 4.50
C ILE A 209 9.08 -4.07 3.26
N VAL A 210 9.95 -4.39 2.32
CA VAL A 210 9.65 -5.35 1.26
C VAL A 210 10.27 -6.68 1.66
N GLY A 211 9.43 -7.64 2.01
CA GLY A 211 9.85 -8.96 2.45
C GLY A 211 9.33 -10.05 1.53
N THR A 212 10.16 -11.07 1.28
CA THR A 212 9.80 -12.26 0.52
C THR A 212 9.61 -13.42 1.49
N PRO A 213 8.38 -13.96 1.66
CA PRO A 213 8.13 -15.06 2.58
C PRO A 213 8.63 -16.40 2.03
N VAL A 214 8.72 -17.39 2.92
CA VAL A 214 9.02 -18.78 2.55
C VAL A 214 7.78 -19.65 2.66
N CYS A 215 7.68 -20.69 1.83
CA CYS A 215 6.68 -21.73 1.94
C CYS A 215 7.27 -23.11 1.63
N TYR A 216 6.55 -24.14 1.94
CA TYR A 216 6.89 -25.50 1.54
C TYR A 216 6.44 -25.75 0.11
N ASP A 217 7.39 -26.00 -0.78
CA ASP A 217 7.14 -26.51 -2.13
C ASP A 217 7.48 -28.00 -2.18
N TRP A 218 6.48 -28.84 -2.35
CA TRP A 218 6.64 -30.30 -2.37
C TRP A 218 7.41 -30.81 -3.59
N ARG A 219 7.54 -30.00 -4.65
CA ARG A 219 8.28 -30.32 -5.88
C ARG A 219 9.80 -30.21 -5.66
N ASP A 220 10.24 -29.41 -4.69
CA ASP A 220 11.64 -29.26 -4.33
C ASP A 220 12.07 -30.32 -3.31
N GLY A 221 12.72 -31.37 -3.80
CA GLY A 221 13.20 -32.47 -2.96
C GLY A 221 14.23 -32.10 -1.88
N THR A 222 14.70 -30.83 -1.84
CA THR A 222 15.59 -30.31 -0.79
C THR A 222 14.83 -29.75 0.40
N GLN A 223 13.51 -29.62 0.28
CA GLN A 223 12.63 -29.13 1.35
C GLN A 223 11.95 -30.30 2.08
N SER A 224 11.65 -30.09 3.35
CA SER A 224 10.88 -31.02 4.16
C SER A 224 9.64 -30.34 4.72
N ARG A 225 8.49 -31.02 4.61
CA ARG A 225 7.23 -30.56 5.18
C ARG A 225 7.29 -30.35 6.69
N THR A 226 8.09 -31.15 7.40
CA THR A 226 8.23 -31.13 8.85
C THR A 226 9.38 -30.24 9.35
N ASP A 227 10.17 -29.67 8.42
CA ASP A 227 11.28 -28.78 8.77
C ASP A 227 11.09 -27.40 8.13
N PRO A 228 10.48 -26.44 8.83
CA PRO A 228 10.31 -25.06 8.33
C PRO A 228 11.61 -24.34 8.00
N ALA A 229 12.76 -24.78 8.54
CA ALA A 229 14.05 -24.19 8.22
C ALA A 229 14.50 -24.50 6.78
N SER A 230 13.98 -25.57 6.18
CA SER A 230 14.27 -25.96 4.79
C SER A 230 13.43 -25.20 3.75
N TRP A 231 12.34 -24.52 4.14
CA TRP A 231 11.43 -23.85 3.20
C TRP A 231 12.09 -22.68 2.51
N LYS A 232 11.68 -22.43 1.28
CA LYS A 232 12.30 -21.43 0.40
C LYS A 232 11.27 -20.40 -0.11
N ALA A 233 11.79 -19.34 -0.69
CA ALA A 233 10.99 -18.35 -1.42
C ALA A 233 10.35 -18.99 -2.65
N CYS A 234 9.07 -18.70 -2.86
CA CYS A 234 8.30 -19.15 -4.01
C CYS A 234 7.27 -18.08 -4.37
N SER A 235 7.03 -17.84 -5.65
CA SER A 235 5.99 -16.94 -6.13
C SER A 235 4.83 -17.66 -6.82
N ASN A 236 4.86 -18.99 -6.87
CA ASN A 236 3.85 -19.81 -7.53
C ASN A 236 2.53 -19.82 -6.74
N PRO A 237 1.41 -19.38 -7.33
CA PRO A 237 0.16 -19.22 -6.61
C PRO A 237 -0.49 -20.56 -6.21
N VAL A 238 -0.28 -21.64 -6.95
CA VAL A 238 -0.80 -22.98 -6.59
C VAL A 238 -0.07 -23.52 -5.37
N VAL A 239 1.26 -23.36 -5.33
CA VAL A 239 2.07 -23.77 -4.17
C VAL A 239 1.64 -22.99 -2.92
N TRP A 240 1.42 -21.67 -3.05
CA TRP A 240 0.94 -20.86 -1.94
C TRP A 240 -0.49 -21.21 -1.51
N LEU A 241 -1.37 -21.52 -2.44
CA LEU A 241 -2.73 -21.95 -2.11
C LEU A 241 -2.71 -23.25 -1.28
N VAL A 242 -1.93 -24.23 -1.71
CA VAL A 242 -1.75 -25.51 -0.98
C VAL A 242 -1.13 -25.28 0.38
N PHE A 243 -0.07 -24.44 0.45
CA PHE A 243 0.59 -24.12 1.72
C PHE A 243 -0.35 -23.42 2.70
N VAL A 244 -1.13 -22.43 2.25
CA VAL A 244 -2.10 -21.71 3.09
C VAL A 244 -3.21 -22.64 3.58
N GLU A 245 -3.79 -23.47 2.69
CA GLU A 245 -4.83 -24.42 3.06
C GLU A 245 -4.34 -25.46 4.06
N TRP A 246 -3.14 -25.97 3.87
CA TRP A 246 -2.56 -26.96 4.77
C TRP A 246 -2.06 -26.33 6.05
N TYR A 247 -1.10 -25.40 5.95
CA TYR A 247 -0.32 -24.94 7.12
C TYR A 247 -1.05 -23.89 7.96
N ARG A 248 -1.78 -22.99 7.31
CA ARG A 248 -2.48 -21.90 8.02
C ARG A 248 -3.93 -22.23 8.34
N HIS A 249 -4.63 -22.90 7.43
CA HIS A 249 -6.05 -23.24 7.61
C HIS A 249 -6.27 -24.65 8.18
N GLY A 250 -5.21 -25.46 8.32
CA GLY A 250 -5.27 -26.75 9.01
C GLY A 250 -5.90 -27.88 8.19
N ARG A 251 -5.96 -27.76 6.85
CA ARG A 251 -6.43 -28.85 5.98
C ARG A 251 -5.49 -30.05 6.07
N SER A 252 -6.04 -31.25 6.22
CA SER A 252 -5.24 -32.47 6.33
C SER A 252 -4.44 -32.73 5.05
N TRP A 253 -3.11 -32.76 5.19
CA TRP A 253 -2.21 -33.09 4.09
C TRP A 253 -2.48 -34.48 3.53
N ASP A 254 -2.44 -35.48 4.40
CA ASP A 254 -2.48 -36.89 3.99
C ASP A 254 -3.84 -37.32 3.43
N ARG A 255 -4.92 -36.66 3.87
CA ARG A 255 -6.28 -36.97 3.42
C ARG A 255 -6.70 -36.15 2.19
N CYS A 256 -6.35 -34.88 2.17
CA CYS A 256 -6.95 -33.94 1.21
C CYS A 256 -6.00 -33.53 0.10
N ILE A 257 -4.67 -33.55 0.33
CA ILE A 257 -3.65 -32.99 -0.57
C ILE A 257 -2.80 -34.10 -1.17
N ALA A 258 -2.16 -34.95 -0.36
CA ALA A 258 -1.25 -35.98 -0.84
C ALA A 258 -1.86 -36.92 -1.91
N PRO A 259 -3.14 -37.31 -1.86
CA PRO A 259 -3.70 -38.20 -2.88
C PRO A 259 -3.91 -37.56 -4.27
N VAL A 260 -3.73 -36.24 -4.38
CA VAL A 260 -3.89 -35.47 -5.63
C VAL A 260 -2.66 -34.64 -5.97
N LEU A 261 -1.51 -35.02 -5.39
CA LEU A 261 -0.29 -34.23 -5.46
C LEU A 261 0.24 -34.11 -6.90
N ASP A 262 0.07 -35.16 -7.72
CA ASP A 262 0.45 -35.13 -9.12
C ASP A 262 -0.37 -34.08 -9.90
N ASP A 263 -1.70 -34.08 -9.71
CA ASP A 263 -2.58 -33.07 -10.33
C ASP A 263 -2.20 -31.65 -9.89
N LEU A 264 -1.86 -31.46 -8.61
CA LEU A 264 -1.43 -30.16 -8.06
C LEU A 264 -0.06 -29.74 -8.62
N THR A 265 0.82 -30.71 -8.88
CA THR A 265 2.13 -30.47 -9.51
C THR A 265 1.96 -29.97 -10.94
N ASP A 266 1.11 -30.64 -11.73
CA ASP A 266 0.80 -30.21 -13.10
C ASP A 266 0.26 -28.78 -13.18
N GLU A 267 -0.61 -28.39 -12.23
CA GLU A 267 -1.14 -27.03 -12.20
C GLU A 267 -0.09 -26.01 -11.71
N ALA A 268 0.78 -26.40 -10.79
CA ALA A 268 1.87 -25.55 -10.34
C ALA A 268 2.92 -25.36 -11.45
N ASP A 269 3.28 -26.43 -12.17
CA ASP A 269 4.22 -26.36 -13.29
C ASP A 269 3.66 -25.50 -14.43
N TYR A 270 2.35 -25.58 -14.72
CA TYR A 270 1.69 -24.71 -15.68
C TYR A 270 1.79 -23.22 -15.28
N CYS A 271 1.68 -22.90 -13.99
CA CYS A 271 1.87 -21.52 -13.52
C CYS A 271 3.31 -21.03 -13.69
N ASP A 272 4.30 -21.90 -13.56
CA ASP A 272 5.72 -21.58 -13.71
C ASP A 272 6.21 -21.56 -15.17
N GLU A 273 5.41 -22.02 -16.13
CA GLU A 273 5.76 -21.92 -17.56
C GLU A 273 6.12 -20.49 -17.93
N VAL A 274 7.21 -20.35 -18.66
CA VAL A 274 7.66 -19.06 -19.17
C VAL A 274 6.83 -18.67 -20.39
N VAL A 275 6.19 -17.53 -20.33
CA VAL A 275 5.37 -16.97 -21.42
C VAL A 275 5.88 -15.58 -21.79
N THR A 276 5.68 -15.23 -23.06
CA THR A 276 5.95 -13.86 -23.54
C THR A 276 4.63 -13.20 -23.90
N ARG A 277 4.33 -12.07 -23.24
CA ARG A 277 3.14 -11.25 -23.48
C ARG A 277 3.59 -9.83 -23.82
N ASN A 278 3.16 -9.32 -24.95
CA ASN A 278 3.52 -7.96 -25.40
C ASN A 278 5.04 -7.68 -25.32
N GLY A 279 5.88 -8.68 -25.63
CA GLY A 279 7.34 -8.57 -25.58
C GLY A 279 7.97 -8.72 -24.19
N VAL A 280 7.18 -8.86 -23.12
CA VAL A 280 7.67 -9.13 -21.76
C VAL A 280 7.64 -10.63 -21.49
N THR A 281 8.78 -11.19 -21.08
CA THR A 281 8.94 -12.61 -20.76
C THR A 281 8.93 -12.82 -19.26
N GLU A 282 7.97 -13.59 -18.76
CA GLU A 282 7.78 -13.85 -17.33
C GLU A 282 7.15 -15.23 -17.09
N ALA A 283 7.12 -15.70 -15.83
CA ALA A 283 6.32 -16.86 -15.48
C ALA A 283 4.84 -16.58 -15.75
N ARG A 284 4.09 -17.58 -16.22
CA ARG A 284 2.68 -17.45 -16.61
C ARG A 284 1.84 -16.79 -15.53
N TYR A 285 1.98 -17.26 -14.29
CA TYR A 285 1.27 -16.70 -13.13
C TYR A 285 2.18 -16.64 -11.90
N ARG A 286 2.16 -15.50 -11.24
CA ARG A 286 2.84 -15.25 -9.98
C ARG A 286 1.87 -14.60 -9.01
N CYS A 287 2.15 -14.75 -7.72
CA CYS A 287 1.45 -14.00 -6.67
C CYS A 287 2.44 -13.28 -5.77
N ALA A 288 2.03 -12.16 -5.21
CA ALA A 288 2.74 -11.41 -4.19
C ALA A 288 1.74 -10.59 -3.37
N GLY A 289 1.70 -10.79 -2.08
CA GLY A 289 0.76 -10.06 -1.24
C GLY A 289 0.95 -10.31 0.25
N ASN A 290 0.14 -9.63 1.04
CA ASN A 290 0.08 -9.85 2.48
C ASN A 290 -1.34 -9.58 2.99
N TYR A 291 -1.64 -10.12 4.17
CA TYR A 291 -2.95 -9.98 4.79
C TYR A 291 -2.88 -10.11 6.32
N PRO A 292 -3.76 -9.45 7.07
CA PRO A 292 -3.90 -9.64 8.51
C PRO A 292 -4.26 -11.09 8.87
N VAL A 293 -3.70 -11.65 9.95
CA VAL A 293 -3.94 -13.05 10.38
C VAL A 293 -5.41 -13.36 10.70
N ASN A 294 -6.22 -12.34 10.95
CA ASN A 294 -7.65 -12.46 11.20
C ASN A 294 -8.53 -12.32 9.95
N THR A 295 -7.92 -12.29 8.76
CA THR A 295 -8.66 -12.30 7.49
C THR A 295 -9.39 -13.62 7.33
N GLU A 296 -10.64 -13.55 6.87
CA GLU A 296 -11.45 -14.74 6.62
C GLU A 296 -10.75 -15.68 5.62
N PRO A 297 -10.68 -16.99 5.90
CA PRO A 297 -10.00 -17.96 5.02
C PRO A 297 -10.51 -17.95 3.58
N GLN A 298 -11.79 -17.67 3.38
CA GLN A 298 -12.37 -17.58 2.04
C GLN A 298 -11.80 -16.40 1.25
N ALA A 299 -11.67 -15.22 1.86
CA ALA A 299 -11.11 -14.05 1.20
C ALA A 299 -9.64 -14.26 0.79
N VAL A 300 -8.85 -14.93 1.65
CA VAL A 300 -7.45 -15.29 1.33
C VAL A 300 -7.40 -16.26 0.14
N ARG A 301 -8.29 -17.24 0.13
CA ARG A 301 -8.40 -18.21 -0.96
C ARG A 301 -8.79 -17.55 -2.28
N GLU A 302 -9.82 -16.71 -2.26
CA GLU A 302 -10.29 -15.99 -3.44
C GLU A 302 -9.21 -15.07 -4.01
N ALA A 303 -8.47 -14.35 -3.15
CA ALA A 303 -7.36 -13.51 -3.57
C ALA A 303 -6.24 -14.30 -4.24
N LEU A 304 -5.89 -15.51 -3.73
CA LEU A 304 -4.92 -16.40 -4.38
C LEU A 304 -5.46 -16.92 -5.71
N LEU A 305 -6.69 -17.43 -5.74
CA LEU A 305 -7.30 -17.97 -6.96
C LEU A 305 -7.38 -16.91 -8.07
N ALA A 306 -7.65 -15.66 -7.71
CA ALA A 306 -7.70 -14.55 -8.67
C ALA A 306 -6.36 -14.30 -9.38
N THR A 307 -5.22 -14.68 -8.79
CA THR A 307 -3.90 -14.44 -9.40
C THR A 307 -3.56 -15.38 -10.57
N PHE A 308 -4.25 -16.52 -10.71
CA PHE A 308 -3.96 -17.50 -11.76
C PHE A 308 -5.22 -18.03 -12.47
N ASP A 309 -6.32 -17.28 -12.39
CA ASP A 309 -7.61 -17.72 -12.92
C ASP A 309 -8.02 -19.08 -12.32
N GLY A 310 -7.73 -19.23 -11.03
CA GLY A 310 -7.84 -20.50 -10.33
C GLY A 310 -9.27 -20.88 -10.01
N TRP A 311 -9.52 -22.18 -10.03
CA TRP A 311 -10.76 -22.80 -9.60
C TRP A 311 -10.46 -23.86 -8.55
N LEU A 312 -11.15 -23.80 -7.43
CA LEU A 312 -10.98 -24.73 -6.31
C LEU A 312 -12.29 -25.47 -6.05
N SER A 313 -12.22 -26.76 -5.96
CA SER A 313 -13.34 -27.62 -5.58
C SER A 313 -12.89 -28.74 -4.65
N ILE A 314 -13.85 -29.39 -4.05
CA ILE A 314 -13.65 -30.60 -3.22
C ILE A 314 -14.35 -31.75 -3.95
N ASP A 315 -13.63 -32.83 -4.19
CA ASP A 315 -14.23 -34.01 -4.79
C ASP A 315 -15.04 -34.85 -3.77
N GLY A 316 -15.72 -35.88 -4.27
CA GLY A 316 -16.55 -36.75 -3.44
C GLY A 316 -15.79 -37.54 -2.33
N ARG A 317 -14.45 -37.49 -2.32
CA ARG A 317 -13.58 -38.10 -1.30
C ARG A 317 -13.00 -37.06 -0.31
N GLY A 318 -13.33 -35.80 -0.49
CA GLY A 318 -12.82 -34.69 0.33
C GLY A 318 -11.43 -34.21 -0.08
N ARG A 319 -10.97 -34.57 -1.31
CA ARG A 319 -9.67 -34.17 -1.82
C ARG A 319 -9.75 -32.76 -2.43
N MET A 320 -8.68 -32.01 -2.28
CA MET A 320 -8.57 -30.64 -2.78
C MET A 320 -8.22 -30.65 -4.27
N ILE A 321 -9.14 -30.26 -5.13
CA ILE A 321 -8.93 -30.16 -6.57
C ILE A 321 -8.72 -28.69 -6.92
N VAL A 322 -7.56 -28.39 -7.46
CA VAL A 322 -7.21 -27.06 -7.99
C VAL A 322 -7.05 -27.15 -9.48
N LYS A 323 -7.61 -26.21 -10.21
CA LYS A 323 -7.43 -26.06 -11.66
C LYS A 323 -7.08 -24.62 -11.98
N SER A 324 -6.05 -24.43 -12.79
CA SER A 324 -5.70 -23.15 -13.40
C SER A 324 -6.71 -22.78 -14.49
N GLY A 325 -6.62 -21.56 -15.02
CA GLY A 325 -7.54 -21.04 -16.02
C GLY A 325 -7.54 -21.75 -17.37
N ARG A 326 -6.61 -22.68 -17.62
CA ARG A 326 -6.47 -23.38 -18.90
C ARG A 326 -7.70 -24.24 -19.24
N TYR A 327 -8.00 -24.33 -20.53
CA TYR A 327 -8.97 -25.28 -21.02
C TYR A 327 -8.40 -26.71 -20.95
N VAL A 328 -9.21 -27.64 -20.49
CA VAL A 328 -8.89 -29.07 -20.49
C VAL A 328 -10.12 -29.81 -21.01
N GLU A 329 -9.91 -30.68 -22.01
CA GLU A 329 -10.99 -31.50 -22.60
C GLU A 329 -11.72 -32.30 -21.51
N PRO A 330 -13.05 -32.16 -21.38
CA PRO A 330 -13.80 -32.79 -20.31
C PRO A 330 -13.84 -34.29 -20.43
N THR A 331 -13.57 -34.97 -19.33
CA THR A 331 -13.67 -36.43 -19.21
C THR A 331 -15.02 -36.91 -18.67
N PHE A 332 -15.84 -35.97 -18.17
CA PHE A 332 -17.17 -36.24 -17.63
C PHE A 332 -18.23 -35.80 -18.63
N VAL A 333 -19.08 -36.74 -19.04
CA VAL A 333 -20.14 -36.51 -20.03
C VAL A 333 -21.49 -36.74 -19.40
N LEU A 334 -22.39 -35.78 -19.58
CA LEU A 334 -23.81 -35.86 -19.25
C LEU A 334 -24.60 -36.12 -20.53
N THR A 335 -25.31 -37.21 -20.59
CA THR A 335 -26.25 -37.51 -21.65
C THR A 335 -27.69 -37.11 -21.24
N GLY A 336 -28.63 -37.10 -22.16
CA GLY A 336 -30.03 -36.71 -21.87
C GLY A 336 -30.65 -37.50 -20.71
N GLU A 337 -30.31 -38.79 -20.55
CA GLU A 337 -30.78 -39.65 -19.46
C GLU A 337 -30.29 -39.25 -18.06
N HIS A 338 -29.18 -38.54 -17.98
CA HIS A 338 -28.61 -38.07 -16.70
C HIS A 338 -29.20 -36.74 -16.26
N ILE A 339 -29.83 -35.99 -17.17
CA ILE A 339 -30.36 -34.63 -16.94
C ILE A 339 -31.80 -34.73 -16.45
N GLN A 340 -32.04 -34.27 -15.24
CA GLN A 340 -33.38 -34.20 -14.63
C GLN A 340 -34.10 -32.87 -14.90
N GLY A 341 -33.29 -31.83 -15.18
CA GLY A 341 -33.80 -30.51 -15.50
C GLY A 341 -32.69 -29.54 -15.83
N TYR A 342 -33.05 -28.47 -16.47
CA TYR A 342 -32.12 -27.39 -16.79
C TYR A 342 -32.80 -26.03 -16.80
N SER A 343 -32.03 -24.99 -16.55
CA SER A 343 -32.40 -23.60 -16.74
C SER A 343 -31.32 -22.98 -17.60
N TRP A 344 -31.68 -22.37 -18.72
CA TRP A 344 -30.70 -21.90 -19.70
C TRP A 344 -31.09 -20.53 -20.21
N ARG A 345 -30.15 -19.55 -20.11
CA ARG A 345 -30.26 -18.23 -20.68
C ARG A 345 -29.29 -18.11 -21.85
N ALA A 346 -29.79 -17.64 -22.99
CA ALA A 346 -28.98 -17.47 -24.19
C ALA A 346 -28.16 -16.16 -24.19
N PHE A 347 -28.58 -15.15 -23.42
CA PHE A 347 -27.96 -13.84 -23.41
C PHE A 347 -28.06 -13.21 -22.01
N GLN A 348 -27.19 -12.26 -21.74
CA GLN A 348 -27.33 -11.35 -20.59
C GLN A 348 -28.32 -10.24 -20.96
N THR A 349 -29.08 -9.77 -19.98
CA THR A 349 -29.86 -8.54 -20.12
C THR A 349 -28.91 -7.33 -20.19
N ASP A 350 -29.38 -6.24 -20.82
CA ASP A 350 -28.53 -5.03 -20.90
C ASP A 350 -28.20 -4.43 -19.52
N GLU A 351 -29.04 -4.71 -18.52
CA GLU A 351 -28.80 -4.26 -17.14
C GLU A 351 -27.69 -5.05 -16.42
N GLU A 352 -27.52 -6.33 -16.79
CA GLU A 352 -26.52 -7.23 -16.21
C GLU A 352 -25.21 -7.27 -17.00
N ALA A 353 -25.17 -6.64 -18.19
CA ALA A 353 -24.00 -6.72 -19.07
C ALA A 353 -22.86 -5.86 -18.54
N CYS A 354 -21.69 -6.47 -18.41
CA CYS A 354 -20.40 -5.81 -18.22
C CYS A 354 -19.55 -6.09 -19.45
N ASN A 355 -19.04 -5.05 -20.13
CA ASN A 355 -18.21 -5.16 -21.33
C ASN A 355 -16.91 -4.37 -21.25
N ALA A 356 -16.59 -3.82 -20.08
CA ALA A 356 -15.31 -3.19 -19.79
C ALA A 356 -14.89 -3.52 -18.37
N LEU A 357 -13.61 -3.79 -18.16
CA LEU A 357 -13.02 -4.03 -16.84
C LEU A 357 -11.89 -3.04 -16.60
N VAL A 358 -12.04 -2.19 -15.58
CA VAL A 358 -10.97 -1.32 -15.10
C VAL A 358 -10.07 -2.14 -14.19
N VAL A 359 -8.84 -2.40 -14.65
CA VAL A 359 -7.94 -3.37 -14.01
C VAL A 359 -6.95 -2.66 -13.11
N SER A 360 -6.90 -3.03 -11.83
CA SER A 360 -5.87 -2.55 -10.90
C SER A 360 -5.05 -3.72 -10.33
N PHE A 361 -3.77 -3.45 -10.09
CA PHE A 361 -2.81 -4.42 -9.53
C PHE A 361 -1.77 -3.69 -8.68
N VAL A 362 -0.94 -4.45 -7.93
CA VAL A 362 0.16 -3.87 -7.14
C VAL A 362 1.45 -3.96 -7.93
N ASP A 363 2.01 -2.81 -8.30
CA ASP A 363 3.24 -2.73 -9.09
C ASP A 363 4.50 -2.65 -8.22
N PRO A 364 5.37 -3.67 -8.24
CA PRO A 364 6.63 -3.65 -7.52
C PRO A 364 7.57 -2.51 -7.95
N THR A 365 7.44 -2.02 -9.19
CA THR A 365 8.29 -0.93 -9.72
C THR A 365 7.81 0.45 -9.29
N LYS A 366 6.60 0.55 -8.76
CA LYS A 366 5.98 1.77 -8.25
C LYS A 366 5.85 1.73 -6.72
N ASP A 367 6.89 1.26 -6.02
CA ASP A 367 6.97 1.12 -4.57
C ASP A 367 5.85 0.26 -3.95
N TYR A 368 5.37 -0.74 -4.70
CA TYR A 368 4.28 -1.63 -4.28
C TYR A 368 2.95 -0.90 -4.03
N THR A 369 2.70 0.16 -4.79
CA THR A 369 1.39 0.84 -4.78
C THR A 369 0.41 0.16 -5.73
N GLU A 370 -0.86 0.27 -5.44
CA GLU A 370 -1.91 -0.14 -6.37
C GLU A 370 -1.97 0.87 -7.52
N VAL A 371 -1.90 0.36 -8.75
CA VAL A 371 -1.95 1.14 -9.98
C VAL A 371 -2.96 0.54 -10.96
N GLU A 372 -3.51 1.35 -11.83
CA GLU A 372 -4.34 0.86 -12.92
C GLU A 372 -3.46 0.32 -14.07
N ALA A 373 -3.79 -0.90 -14.54
CA ALA A 373 -3.17 -1.48 -15.74
C ALA A 373 -3.88 -1.04 -17.03
N GLY A 374 -4.92 -0.23 -16.91
CA GLY A 374 -5.79 0.18 -18.00
C GLY A 374 -7.16 -0.51 -17.95
N THR A 375 -7.94 -0.31 -19.01
CA THR A 375 -9.28 -0.89 -19.14
C THR A 375 -9.28 -1.95 -20.23
N TYR A 376 -9.65 -3.19 -19.86
CA TYR A 376 -9.93 -4.23 -20.85
C TYR A 376 -11.36 -4.06 -21.37
N ARG A 377 -11.55 -3.98 -22.70
CA ARG A 377 -12.84 -3.76 -23.37
C ARG A 377 -13.19 -4.91 -24.30
N ASP A 378 -14.44 -5.29 -24.30
CA ASP A 378 -15.03 -6.12 -25.33
C ASP A 378 -15.64 -5.18 -26.39
N GLU A 379 -14.84 -4.79 -27.37
CA GLU A 379 -15.23 -3.82 -28.40
C GLU A 379 -16.40 -4.31 -29.25
N ASP A 380 -16.54 -5.61 -29.44
CA ASP A 380 -17.63 -6.22 -30.20
C ASP A 380 -18.96 -6.07 -29.45
N ASP A 381 -18.98 -6.35 -28.16
CA ASP A 381 -20.18 -6.18 -27.34
C ASP A 381 -20.53 -4.69 -27.15
N ILE A 382 -19.53 -3.82 -26.94
CA ILE A 382 -19.75 -2.37 -26.87
C ILE A 382 -20.38 -1.86 -28.17
N THR A 383 -19.85 -2.28 -29.33
CA THR A 383 -20.41 -1.90 -30.63
C THR A 383 -21.83 -2.43 -30.82
N ALA A 384 -22.09 -3.68 -30.45
CA ALA A 384 -23.40 -4.32 -30.61
C ALA A 384 -24.48 -3.66 -29.73
N ARG A 385 -24.12 -3.25 -28.50
CA ARG A 385 -25.04 -2.62 -27.54
C ARG A 385 -25.08 -1.10 -27.64
N GLY A 386 -24.05 -0.48 -28.21
CA GLY A 386 -23.92 0.99 -28.30
C GLY A 386 -23.62 1.69 -26.97
N ILE A 387 -23.20 0.94 -25.93
CA ILE A 387 -22.91 1.47 -24.60
C ILE A 387 -21.78 0.70 -23.94
N GLU A 388 -20.80 1.41 -23.33
CA GLU A 388 -19.78 0.85 -22.47
C GLU A 388 -20.30 0.77 -21.03
N ARG A 389 -20.11 -0.40 -20.40
CA ARG A 389 -20.43 -0.64 -18.98
C ARG A 389 -19.22 -1.26 -18.31
N SER A 390 -18.58 -0.46 -17.47
CA SER A 390 -17.34 -0.83 -16.81
C SER A 390 -17.57 -1.30 -15.38
N GLU A 391 -16.82 -2.34 -14.98
CA GLU A 391 -16.69 -2.80 -13.60
C GLU A 391 -15.22 -2.79 -13.17
N PRO A 392 -14.91 -2.54 -11.89
CA PRO A 392 -13.56 -2.66 -11.39
C PRO A 392 -13.13 -4.13 -11.24
N LEU A 393 -11.92 -4.42 -11.67
CA LEU A 393 -11.23 -5.69 -11.39
C LEU A 393 -9.98 -5.41 -10.57
N GLN A 394 -10.06 -5.64 -9.27
CA GLN A 394 -8.95 -5.47 -8.35
C GLN A 394 -8.18 -6.79 -8.20
N LEU A 395 -6.88 -6.75 -8.46
CA LEU A 395 -5.97 -7.89 -8.35
C LEU A 395 -4.79 -7.55 -7.40
N PRO A 396 -5.06 -7.37 -6.10
CA PRO A 396 -4.08 -6.82 -5.15
C PRO A 396 -2.88 -7.74 -4.92
N TRP A 397 -2.96 -9.02 -5.30
CA TRP A 397 -1.86 -9.97 -5.16
C TRP A 397 -1.23 -10.37 -6.50
N CYS A 398 -1.60 -9.69 -7.58
CA CYS A 398 -0.96 -9.83 -8.88
C CYS A 398 0.19 -8.83 -9.00
N PRO A 399 1.46 -9.27 -9.21
CA PRO A 399 2.60 -8.36 -9.25
C PRO A 399 2.98 -7.88 -10.65
N SER A 400 2.18 -8.19 -11.69
CA SER A 400 2.49 -7.90 -13.09
C SER A 400 1.27 -7.35 -13.82
N GLY A 401 1.44 -6.21 -14.51
CA GLY A 401 0.41 -5.63 -15.36
C GLY A 401 0.06 -6.53 -16.55
N GLN A 402 1.04 -7.25 -17.13
CA GLN A 402 0.80 -8.20 -18.22
C GLN A 402 -0.10 -9.36 -17.76
N GLN A 403 0.20 -9.90 -16.58
CA GLN A 403 -0.63 -10.92 -15.96
C GLN A 403 -2.02 -10.39 -15.61
N ALA A 404 -2.14 -9.17 -15.09
CA ALA A 404 -3.41 -8.57 -14.71
C ALA A 404 -4.34 -8.35 -15.92
N MET A 405 -3.80 -7.89 -17.05
CA MET A 405 -4.57 -7.73 -18.29
C MET A 405 -5.00 -9.08 -18.87
N GLU A 406 -4.16 -10.12 -18.81
CA GLU A 406 -4.54 -11.47 -19.22
C GLU A 406 -5.67 -12.05 -18.36
N LEU A 407 -5.61 -11.83 -17.04
CA LEU A 407 -6.68 -12.24 -16.12
C LEU A 407 -7.98 -11.48 -16.40
N ALA A 408 -7.90 -10.21 -16.79
CA ALA A 408 -9.05 -9.42 -17.20
C ALA A 408 -9.67 -9.96 -18.49
N ARG A 409 -8.87 -10.30 -19.49
CA ARG A 409 -9.34 -10.95 -20.72
C ARG A 409 -10.11 -12.23 -20.42
N ARG A 410 -9.53 -13.13 -19.62
CA ARG A 410 -10.15 -14.39 -19.24
C ARG A 410 -11.45 -14.20 -18.45
N LYS A 411 -11.47 -13.22 -17.55
CA LYS A 411 -12.69 -12.85 -16.81
C LYS A 411 -13.76 -12.30 -17.75
N MET A 412 -13.39 -11.42 -18.69
CA MET A 412 -14.32 -10.87 -19.67
C MET A 412 -14.93 -11.97 -20.52
N THR A 413 -14.16 -12.89 -21.07
CA THR A 413 -14.63 -14.04 -21.83
C THR A 413 -15.74 -14.83 -21.09
N ARG A 414 -15.60 -14.95 -19.75
CA ARG A 414 -16.64 -15.64 -18.96
C ARG A 414 -17.84 -14.74 -18.65
N LEU A 415 -17.63 -13.45 -18.48
CA LEU A 415 -18.72 -12.49 -18.27
C LEU A 415 -19.60 -12.38 -19.51
N THR A 416 -18.99 -12.37 -20.70
CA THR A 416 -19.71 -12.26 -21.99
C THR A 416 -20.09 -13.61 -22.59
N ALA A 417 -19.89 -14.73 -21.85
CA ALA A 417 -20.26 -16.07 -22.33
C ALA A 417 -21.71 -16.11 -22.82
N GLU A 418 -21.91 -16.55 -24.07
CA GLU A 418 -23.20 -16.57 -24.77
C GLU A 418 -24.31 -17.24 -23.98
N ARG A 419 -23.96 -18.24 -23.18
CA ARG A 419 -24.95 -19.08 -22.52
C ARG A 419 -24.53 -19.35 -21.09
N ARG A 420 -25.49 -19.23 -20.19
CA ARG A 420 -25.32 -19.56 -18.78
C ARG A 420 -26.60 -20.15 -18.20
N GLY A 421 -26.44 -20.94 -17.16
CA GLY A 421 -27.60 -21.53 -16.51
C GLY A 421 -27.26 -22.64 -15.54
N GLN A 422 -28.21 -23.48 -15.27
CA GLN A 422 -28.07 -24.61 -14.36
C GLN A 422 -28.43 -25.92 -15.08
N VAL A 423 -27.67 -26.95 -14.78
CA VAL A 423 -27.97 -28.33 -15.18
C VAL A 423 -28.16 -29.15 -13.91
N ARG A 424 -29.35 -29.75 -13.77
CA ARG A 424 -29.70 -30.60 -12.63
C ARG A 424 -29.61 -32.06 -13.04
N THR A 425 -28.90 -32.83 -12.24
CA THR A 425 -28.71 -34.27 -12.47
C THR A 425 -29.09 -35.04 -11.22
N GLY A 426 -29.34 -36.35 -11.37
CA GLY A 426 -29.43 -37.24 -10.22
C GLY A 426 -28.05 -37.54 -9.60
N ILE A 427 -27.96 -38.64 -8.86
CA ILE A 427 -26.77 -39.10 -8.16
C ILE A 427 -25.55 -39.27 -9.12
N TYR A 428 -25.79 -39.55 -10.42
CA TYR A 428 -24.74 -39.63 -11.42
C TYR A 428 -23.86 -38.38 -11.49
N GLY A 429 -24.44 -37.21 -11.21
CA GLY A 429 -23.74 -35.92 -11.14
C GLY A 429 -22.60 -35.88 -10.13
N LEU A 430 -22.59 -36.76 -9.10
CA LEU A 430 -21.48 -36.86 -8.16
C LEU A 430 -20.14 -37.19 -8.82
N ASN A 431 -20.15 -37.82 -9.99
CA ASN A 431 -18.93 -38.09 -10.79
C ASN A 431 -18.34 -36.80 -11.41
N GLY A 432 -19.12 -35.74 -11.48
CA GLY A 432 -18.69 -34.41 -11.94
C GLY A 432 -18.09 -33.53 -10.86
N LEU A 433 -18.09 -33.97 -9.58
CA LEU A 433 -17.45 -33.23 -8.51
C LEU A 433 -15.94 -33.13 -8.75
N GLY A 434 -15.40 -31.96 -8.65
CA GLY A 434 -13.98 -31.69 -8.92
C GLY A 434 -13.64 -31.59 -10.42
N LYS A 435 -14.60 -31.53 -11.31
CA LYS A 435 -14.41 -31.29 -12.74
C LYS A 435 -14.77 -29.84 -13.07
N ARG A 436 -13.80 -29.08 -13.59
CA ARG A 436 -14.02 -27.70 -14.02
C ARG A 436 -14.82 -27.64 -15.33
N TYR A 437 -14.58 -28.58 -16.23
CA TYR A 437 -15.28 -28.68 -17.50
C TYR A 437 -16.07 -29.99 -17.57
N ILE A 438 -17.30 -29.89 -18.09
CA ILE A 438 -18.20 -31.00 -18.33
C ILE A 438 -18.72 -30.93 -19.77
N ARG A 439 -18.96 -32.09 -20.38
CA ARG A 439 -19.57 -32.17 -21.71
C ARG A 439 -21.00 -32.62 -21.60
N VAL A 440 -21.91 -31.90 -22.24
CA VAL A 440 -23.31 -32.28 -22.31
C VAL A 440 -23.63 -32.74 -23.73
N GLN A 441 -24.17 -33.93 -23.83
CA GLN A 441 -24.61 -34.56 -25.09
C GLN A 441 -26.08 -34.90 -24.95
N ASN A 442 -26.96 -34.02 -25.43
CA ASN A 442 -28.39 -34.25 -25.45
C ASN A 442 -28.95 -33.90 -26.85
N PRO A 443 -29.04 -34.87 -27.76
CA PRO A 443 -29.46 -34.62 -29.13
C PRO A 443 -30.91 -34.15 -29.27
N GLU A 444 -31.74 -34.33 -28.22
CA GLU A 444 -33.11 -33.85 -28.24
C GLU A 444 -33.22 -32.32 -28.04
N LEU A 445 -32.17 -31.72 -27.50
CA LEU A 445 -32.07 -30.29 -27.27
C LEU A 445 -30.96 -29.68 -28.15
N GLN A 446 -31.33 -28.99 -29.20
CA GLN A 446 -30.40 -28.42 -30.16
C GLN A 446 -29.31 -27.54 -29.47
N SER A 447 -29.67 -26.81 -28.40
CA SER A 447 -28.72 -25.99 -27.64
C SER A 447 -27.76 -26.77 -26.75
N MET A 448 -28.00 -28.08 -26.57
CA MET A 448 -27.21 -28.99 -25.73
C MET A 448 -26.87 -30.29 -26.48
N ALA A 449 -26.98 -30.29 -27.80
CA ALA A 449 -26.73 -31.49 -28.62
C ALA A 449 -25.29 -32.03 -28.41
N ASP A 450 -24.34 -31.14 -28.35
CA ASP A 450 -22.94 -31.42 -27.97
C ASP A 450 -22.28 -30.08 -27.56
N VAL A 451 -22.13 -29.84 -26.26
CA VAL A 451 -21.59 -28.58 -25.73
C VAL A 451 -20.67 -28.83 -24.55
N VAL A 452 -19.57 -28.12 -24.53
CA VAL A 452 -18.66 -28.08 -23.37
C VAL A 452 -19.09 -26.90 -22.49
N LEU A 453 -19.25 -27.19 -21.21
CA LEU A 453 -19.64 -26.23 -20.19
C LEU A 453 -18.55 -26.10 -19.13
N GLU A 454 -18.26 -24.88 -18.73
CA GLU A 454 -17.43 -24.59 -17.57
C GLU A 454 -18.30 -24.52 -16.32
N VAL A 455 -17.92 -25.25 -15.28
CA VAL A 455 -18.61 -25.34 -14.01
C VAL A 455 -18.17 -24.18 -13.14
N MET A 456 -19.10 -23.29 -12.82
CA MET A 456 -18.86 -22.15 -11.95
C MET A 456 -19.07 -22.50 -10.48
N ASN A 457 -20.11 -23.29 -10.19
CA ASN A 457 -20.44 -23.77 -8.85
C ASN A 457 -21.13 -25.12 -8.92
N VAL A 458 -21.08 -25.88 -7.83
CA VAL A 458 -21.79 -27.16 -7.68
C VAL A 458 -22.53 -27.16 -6.36
N GLU A 459 -23.83 -27.39 -6.41
CA GLU A 459 -24.69 -27.55 -5.25
C GLU A 459 -25.17 -29.00 -5.13
N LEU A 460 -25.10 -29.54 -3.90
CA LEU A 460 -25.60 -30.86 -3.57
C LEU A 460 -26.95 -30.73 -2.86
N ASP A 461 -28.05 -30.99 -3.58
CA ASP A 461 -29.37 -31.07 -2.99
C ASP A 461 -29.62 -32.50 -2.47
N LEU A 462 -29.24 -32.72 -1.22
CA LEU A 462 -29.36 -34.02 -0.58
C LEU A 462 -30.82 -34.41 -0.32
N ALA A 463 -31.73 -33.44 -0.20
CA ALA A 463 -33.13 -33.71 0.04
C ALA A 463 -33.82 -34.33 -1.19
N ASN A 464 -33.44 -33.90 -2.38
CA ASN A 464 -33.94 -34.39 -3.64
C ASN A 464 -33.00 -35.38 -4.35
N ALA A 465 -31.88 -35.73 -3.72
CA ALA A 465 -30.82 -36.56 -4.29
C ALA A 465 -30.35 -36.05 -5.67
N GLN A 466 -30.16 -34.73 -5.76
CA GLN A 466 -29.74 -34.03 -6.98
C GLN A 466 -28.39 -33.36 -6.82
N VAL A 467 -27.69 -33.23 -7.96
CA VAL A 467 -26.51 -32.40 -8.12
C VAL A 467 -26.84 -31.32 -9.13
N VAL A 468 -26.69 -30.06 -8.72
CA VAL A 468 -26.95 -28.89 -9.55
C VAL A 468 -25.63 -28.27 -9.92
N PHE A 469 -25.36 -28.16 -11.21
CA PHE A 469 -24.18 -27.48 -11.74
C PHE A 469 -24.61 -26.09 -12.24
N ASP A 470 -24.04 -25.02 -11.67
CA ASP A 470 -24.08 -23.71 -12.28
C ASP A 470 -23.02 -23.64 -13.36
N VAL A 471 -23.41 -23.37 -14.58
CA VAL A 471 -22.52 -23.51 -15.74
C VAL A 471 -22.62 -22.32 -16.69
N ILE A 472 -21.52 -22.10 -17.41
CA ILE A 472 -21.47 -21.24 -18.58
C ILE A 472 -20.99 -22.05 -19.77
N LYS A 473 -21.29 -21.60 -21.00
CA LYS A 473 -20.66 -22.19 -22.20
C LYS A 473 -19.16 -21.94 -22.13
N ALA A 474 -18.36 -23.00 -22.18
CA ALA A 474 -16.91 -22.89 -22.15
C ALA A 474 -16.39 -22.29 -23.46
N ASP A 475 -15.41 -21.41 -23.34
CA ASP A 475 -14.56 -21.02 -24.46
C ASP A 475 -13.39 -22.01 -24.53
N THR A 476 -13.38 -22.85 -25.57
CA THR A 476 -12.34 -23.85 -25.80
C THR A 476 -11.03 -23.23 -26.31
N GLU A 477 -11.09 -21.99 -26.83
CA GLU A 477 -9.97 -21.23 -27.36
C GLU A 477 -9.41 -20.20 -26.35
N ILE A 478 -9.83 -20.27 -25.09
CA ILE A 478 -9.47 -19.28 -24.05
C ILE A 478 -7.94 -19.13 -23.88
N ASP A 479 -7.17 -20.17 -24.18
CA ASP A 479 -5.71 -20.15 -24.07
C ASP A 479 -5.00 -19.57 -25.30
N ALA A 480 -5.69 -19.42 -26.44
CA ALA A 480 -5.15 -18.90 -27.68
C ALA A 480 -5.17 -17.37 -27.79
N GLY A 481 -5.97 -16.69 -26.95
CA GLY A 481 -6.09 -15.25 -26.97
C GLY A 481 -4.91 -14.54 -26.28
N GLU A 482 -4.60 -13.34 -26.73
CA GLU A 482 -3.61 -12.44 -26.11
C GLU A 482 -4.29 -11.17 -25.60
N ALA A 483 -3.97 -10.77 -24.39
CA ALA A 483 -4.47 -9.52 -23.81
C ALA A 483 -3.70 -8.31 -24.38
N PRO A 484 -4.31 -7.13 -24.46
CA PRO A 484 -3.60 -5.91 -24.80
C PRO A 484 -2.52 -5.61 -23.76
N ALA A 485 -1.52 -4.81 -24.16
CA ALA A 485 -0.49 -4.34 -23.25
C ALA A 485 -1.12 -3.50 -22.13
N PRO A 486 -0.60 -3.59 -20.89
CA PRO A 486 -1.04 -2.71 -19.83
C PRO A 486 -0.67 -1.25 -20.17
N ASP A 487 -1.61 -0.35 -19.91
CA ASP A 487 -1.42 1.10 -20.01
C ASP A 487 -1.29 1.66 -18.59
N VAL A 488 -0.12 1.43 -17.98
CA VAL A 488 0.17 1.94 -16.64
C VAL A 488 0.58 3.41 -16.78
N PRO A 489 -0.19 4.35 -16.24
CA PRO A 489 0.18 5.76 -16.26
C PRO A 489 1.57 5.96 -15.65
N GLU A 490 2.44 6.66 -16.35
CA GLU A 490 3.69 7.10 -15.76
C GLU A 490 3.33 8.14 -14.69
N VAL A 491 3.31 7.69 -13.43
CA VAL A 491 3.19 8.59 -12.31
C VAL A 491 4.52 9.32 -12.24
N GLU A 492 4.59 10.47 -12.91
CA GLU A 492 5.63 11.44 -12.62
C GLU A 492 5.45 11.83 -11.16
N ARG A 493 6.15 11.13 -10.26
CA ARG A 493 6.50 11.74 -8.99
C ARG A 493 7.40 12.91 -9.36
N PRO A 494 6.98 14.17 -9.09
CA PRO A 494 7.94 15.25 -9.16
C PRO A 494 9.13 14.76 -8.32
N PRO A 495 10.37 14.83 -8.84
CA PRO A 495 11.51 14.48 -8.05
C PRO A 495 11.36 15.27 -6.76
N VAL A 496 11.23 14.57 -5.63
CA VAL A 496 11.38 15.20 -4.32
C VAL A 496 12.82 15.62 -4.31
N THR A 497 13.07 16.83 -4.77
CA THR A 497 14.40 17.42 -4.71
C THR A 497 14.65 17.58 -3.22
N PRO A 498 15.62 16.83 -2.66
CA PRO A 498 16.01 17.02 -1.27
C PRO A 498 16.39 18.49 -1.13
N GLY A 499 15.80 19.16 -0.20
CA GLY A 499 16.01 20.59 -0.01
C GLY A 499 14.78 21.45 -0.33
N ASP A 500 13.82 21.00 -1.14
CA ASP A 500 12.59 21.78 -1.42
C ASP A 500 11.54 21.72 -0.31
N GLN A 501 11.73 20.84 0.69
CA GLN A 501 10.84 20.70 1.85
C GLN A 501 11.50 21.01 3.20
N GLU A 502 12.77 21.33 3.24
CA GLU A 502 13.40 21.77 4.48
C GLU A 502 13.09 23.23 4.75
N PRO A 503 12.46 23.58 5.89
CA PRO A 503 12.33 24.97 6.29
C PRO A 503 13.71 25.61 6.42
N ALA A 504 13.82 26.91 6.14
CA ALA A 504 15.06 27.63 6.26
C ALA A 504 15.71 27.42 7.64
N ARG A 505 16.98 27.05 7.66
CA ARG A 505 17.70 26.76 8.90
C ARG A 505 17.89 28.04 9.71
N LYS A 506 17.52 28.00 10.98
CA LYS A 506 17.69 29.14 11.91
C LYS A 506 18.92 28.94 12.78
N PRO A 507 19.91 29.86 12.76
CA PRO A 507 21.03 29.79 13.67
C PRO A 507 20.59 29.87 15.13
N ILE A 508 21.16 29.02 15.98
CA ILE A 508 20.98 29.10 17.45
C ILE A 508 21.91 30.12 18.09
N ALA A 509 23.02 30.45 17.44
CA ALA A 509 23.95 31.49 17.84
C ALA A 509 24.60 32.16 16.64
N ARG A 510 25.05 33.40 16.82
CA ARG A 510 25.77 34.17 15.80
C ARG A 510 26.97 34.84 16.43
N SER A 511 28.07 34.92 15.68
CA SER A 511 29.28 35.65 16.15
C SER A 511 29.07 37.17 16.22
N ILE A 512 28.10 37.69 15.46
CA ILE A 512 27.62 39.09 15.50
C ILE A 512 26.12 39.09 15.74
N PRO A 513 25.59 39.77 16.77
CA PRO A 513 24.15 39.80 17.10
C PRO A 513 23.29 40.35 15.97
N TYR A 514 23.73 41.42 15.32
CA TYR A 514 23.02 42.13 14.24
C TYR A 514 23.87 42.20 12.99
N PRO A 515 23.91 41.14 12.18
CA PRO A 515 24.79 41.08 11.00
C PRO A 515 24.24 41.85 9.78
N THR A 516 23.06 42.46 9.88
CA THR A 516 22.40 43.19 8.79
C THR A 516 22.17 44.63 9.14
N SER A 517 22.29 45.52 8.15
CA SER A 517 21.88 46.90 8.18
C SER A 517 21.14 47.27 6.91
N ALA A 518 20.29 48.25 6.92
CA ALA A 518 19.53 48.67 5.74
C ALA A 518 19.60 50.17 5.51
N THR A 519 19.38 50.54 4.26
CA THR A 519 19.06 51.89 3.77
C THR A 519 17.69 51.86 3.10
N VAL A 520 17.34 52.88 2.32
CA VAL A 520 16.04 53.02 1.64
C VAL A 520 15.72 51.79 0.73
N ASP A 521 16.71 51.30 0.01
CA ASP A 521 16.53 50.26 -1.05
C ASP A 521 17.54 49.11 -0.96
N THR A 522 18.39 49.09 0.06
CA THR A 522 19.52 48.17 0.14
C THR A 522 19.65 47.59 1.55
N ILE A 523 19.84 46.26 1.61
CA ILE A 523 20.24 45.54 2.84
C ILE A 523 21.69 45.09 2.68
N THR A 524 22.52 45.44 3.64
CA THR A 524 23.93 45.05 3.71
C THR A 524 24.11 44.00 4.80
N ILE A 525 24.81 42.91 4.48
CA ILE A 525 25.13 41.82 5.37
C ILE A 525 26.64 41.89 5.67
N THR A 526 26.99 41.86 6.92
CA THR A 526 28.40 41.78 7.37
C THR A 526 28.78 40.33 7.60
N THR A 527 29.97 39.90 7.21
CA THR A 527 30.47 38.53 7.42
C THR A 527 30.37 38.11 8.87
N PHE A 528 29.84 36.92 9.13
CA PHE A 528 29.71 36.34 10.46
C PHE A 528 29.69 34.81 10.42
N THR A 529 29.85 34.19 11.58
CA THR A 529 29.67 32.74 11.72
C THR A 529 28.32 32.46 12.43
N ALA A 530 27.47 31.68 11.80
CA ALA A 530 26.26 31.16 12.36
C ALA A 530 26.50 29.77 12.95
N THR A 531 26.08 29.50 14.18
CA THR A 531 26.06 28.15 14.74
C THR A 531 24.64 27.59 14.55
N MET A 532 24.54 26.48 13.86
CA MET A 532 23.27 25.85 13.55
C MET A 532 22.79 24.96 14.71
N ASP A 533 21.58 24.45 14.60
CA ASP A 533 20.94 23.58 15.61
C ASP A 533 21.67 22.25 15.85
N ASP A 534 22.43 21.78 14.86
CA ASP A 534 23.32 20.60 14.94
C ASP A 534 24.70 20.91 15.57
N GLY A 535 24.93 22.16 15.95
CA GLY A 535 26.20 22.66 16.48
C GLY A 535 27.25 22.96 15.40
N ALA A 536 26.94 22.76 14.12
CA ALA A 536 27.87 23.02 13.03
C ALA A 536 28.02 24.54 12.80
N PRO A 537 29.24 25.06 12.69
CA PRO A 537 29.47 26.45 12.32
C PRO A 537 29.33 26.63 10.81
N VAL A 538 28.56 27.62 10.39
CA VAL A 538 28.41 28.04 9.00
C VAL A 538 28.98 29.45 8.85
N ALA A 539 29.97 29.62 8.02
CA ALA A 539 30.55 30.93 7.72
C ALA A 539 29.67 31.61 6.64
N ILE A 540 29.09 32.74 6.99
CA ILE A 540 28.26 33.55 6.07
C ILE A 540 29.14 34.74 5.62
N PRO A 541 29.38 34.91 4.30
CA PRO A 541 30.18 36.01 3.79
C PRO A 541 29.48 37.35 3.94
N ASP A 542 30.17 38.43 3.66
CA ASP A 542 29.56 39.73 3.46
C ASP A 542 28.83 39.82 2.12
N GLY A 543 27.81 40.65 2.04
CA GLY A 543 27.03 40.84 0.81
C GLY A 543 26.01 41.96 0.91
N THR A 544 25.37 42.23 -0.23
CA THR A 544 24.33 43.26 -0.34
C THR A 544 23.16 42.79 -1.20
N ILE A 545 21.95 43.18 -0.81
CA ILE A 545 20.73 42.98 -1.58
C ILE A 545 20.22 44.39 -1.93
N THR A 546 20.02 44.69 -3.20
CA THR A 546 19.64 46.00 -3.70
C THR A 546 18.32 45.95 -4.45
N GLY A 547 17.71 47.13 -4.70
CA GLY A 547 16.44 47.24 -5.44
C GLY A 547 15.21 46.89 -4.62
N LEU A 548 15.29 47.03 -3.31
CA LEU A 548 14.21 46.75 -2.37
C LEU A 548 13.23 47.93 -2.29
N SER A 549 12.00 47.65 -1.90
CA SER A 549 10.99 48.68 -1.64
C SER A 549 11.27 49.35 -0.29
N GLU A 550 11.10 50.65 -0.23
CA GLU A 550 11.20 51.42 1.03
C GLU A 550 10.11 51.02 2.02
N LEU A 551 10.32 51.27 3.32
CA LEU A 551 9.39 50.97 4.42
C LEU A 551 8.85 49.54 4.41
N THR A 552 9.66 48.57 3.94
CA THR A 552 9.24 47.20 3.80
C THR A 552 10.13 46.29 4.63
N SER A 553 9.50 45.31 5.32
CA SER A 553 10.21 44.32 6.12
C SER A 553 10.50 43.06 5.29
N TYR A 554 11.74 42.64 5.30
CA TYR A 554 12.24 41.47 4.55
C TYR A 554 12.82 40.41 5.48
N GLY A 555 12.52 39.13 5.19
CA GLY A 555 13.32 38.01 5.64
C GLY A 555 14.57 37.93 4.78
N VAL A 556 15.75 37.88 5.39
CA VAL A 556 17.04 37.78 4.70
C VAL A 556 17.56 36.36 4.83
N PHE A 557 17.93 35.76 3.71
CA PHE A 557 18.34 34.37 3.60
C PHE A 557 19.67 34.24 2.87
N TRP A 558 20.43 33.22 3.21
CA TRP A 558 21.67 32.87 2.53
C TRP A 558 21.73 31.38 2.22
N LYS A 559 22.30 31.03 1.08
CA LYS A 559 22.57 29.65 0.68
C LYS A 559 23.94 29.57 0.00
N ASP A 560 24.71 28.55 0.39
CA ASP A 560 26.02 28.32 -0.22
C ASP A 560 25.89 28.06 -1.73
N GLY A 561 26.70 28.76 -2.54
CA GLY A 561 26.66 28.70 -3.98
C GLY A 561 25.51 29.49 -4.67
N ALA A 562 24.48 29.89 -3.96
CA ALA A 562 23.37 30.70 -4.49
C ALA A 562 23.44 32.19 -4.04
N GLY A 563 24.09 32.47 -2.90
CA GLY A 563 24.23 33.83 -2.38
C GLY A 563 23.11 34.26 -1.46
N PHE A 564 22.75 35.57 -1.50
CA PHE A 564 21.75 36.17 -0.63
C PHE A 564 20.44 36.41 -1.39
N GLU A 565 19.33 36.14 -0.72
CA GLU A 565 17.99 36.49 -1.17
C GLU A 565 17.19 37.12 -0.04
N SER A 566 16.17 37.90 -0.43
CA SER A 566 15.24 38.50 0.51
C SER A 566 13.81 38.27 0.04
N GLU A 567 12.91 38.06 0.98
CA GLU A 567 11.49 37.90 0.71
C GLU A 567 10.68 38.78 1.68
N VAL A 568 9.65 39.44 1.15
CA VAL A 568 8.78 40.31 1.95
C VAL A 568 8.10 39.49 3.06
N SER A 569 8.10 39.99 4.27
CA SER A 569 7.43 39.35 5.42
C SER A 569 5.95 39.01 5.09
N PRO A 570 5.51 37.77 5.38
CA PRO A 570 6.08 36.73 6.23
C PRO A 570 7.05 35.73 5.57
N ALA A 571 7.57 35.99 4.38
CA ALA A 571 8.57 35.18 3.65
C ALA A 571 8.18 33.67 3.52
N PRO A 572 6.98 33.34 3.01
CA PRO A 572 6.46 31.97 3.03
C PRO A 572 7.29 31.00 2.19
N ASN A 573 7.89 31.43 1.08
CA ASN A 573 8.64 30.55 0.19
C ASN A 573 9.97 30.12 0.81
N HIS A 574 10.79 31.05 1.28
CA HIS A 574 12.09 30.72 1.89
C HIS A 574 11.95 30.11 3.29
N MET A 575 10.86 30.38 4.01
CA MET A 575 10.58 29.76 5.29
C MET A 575 10.11 28.32 5.16
N SER A 576 9.52 27.94 4.03
CA SER A 576 8.94 26.62 3.79
C SER A 576 9.79 25.73 2.87
N THR A 577 10.77 26.28 2.13
CA THR A 577 11.60 25.55 1.16
C THR A 577 13.08 25.63 1.48
N GLY A 578 13.69 24.50 1.57
CA GLY A 578 14.97 23.95 1.82
C GLY A 578 16.27 24.71 1.74
N SER A 579 17.23 24.25 2.50
CA SER A 579 18.69 24.57 2.57
C SER A 579 19.11 26.05 2.66
N TRP A 580 18.19 26.98 2.82
CA TRP A 580 18.48 28.37 3.10
C TRP A 580 18.78 28.59 4.59
N VAL A 581 19.76 29.43 4.89
CA VAL A 581 20.03 29.88 6.26
C VAL A 581 19.31 31.22 6.47
N PHE A 582 18.39 31.26 7.43
CA PHE A 582 17.72 32.49 7.79
C PHE A 582 18.65 33.40 8.60
N ILE A 583 19.02 34.54 8.04
CA ILE A 583 19.89 35.52 8.68
C ILE A 583 19.13 36.38 9.69
N GLY A 584 17.96 36.88 9.35
CA GLY A 584 17.14 37.71 10.22
C GLY A 584 16.09 38.48 9.47
N TRP A 585 15.29 39.22 10.20
CA TRP A 585 14.39 40.25 9.64
C TRP A 585 15.13 41.59 9.57
N GLN A 586 15.00 42.28 8.44
CA GLN A 586 15.53 43.62 8.25
C GLN A 586 14.51 44.47 7.52
N SER A 587 14.27 45.69 8.00
CA SER A 587 13.39 46.65 7.37
C SER A 587 14.18 47.75 6.69
N THR A 588 13.71 48.16 5.51
CA THR A 588 14.24 49.31 4.78
C THR A 588 13.67 50.63 5.34
N GLU A 589 14.43 51.70 5.20
CA GLU A 589 14.09 53.06 5.69
C GLU A 589 13.25 53.84 4.64
N ASP A 590 12.70 55.00 5.04
CA ASP A 590 11.99 55.97 4.21
C ASP A 590 12.89 57.11 3.68
N GLY A 591 14.19 57.05 3.81
CA GLY A 591 15.14 58.09 3.50
C GLY A 591 15.17 59.27 4.48
N ALA A 592 14.25 59.29 5.45
CA ALA A 592 14.21 60.25 6.58
C ALA A 592 14.54 59.57 7.91
N GLY A 593 14.90 58.28 7.88
CA GLY A 593 15.22 57.47 9.05
C GLY A 593 14.02 56.81 9.75
N GLY A 594 12.85 56.80 9.09
CA GLY A 594 11.68 56.07 9.55
C GLY A 594 11.72 54.60 9.15
N TYR A 595 11.22 53.71 10.03
CA TYR A 595 11.09 52.27 9.75
C TYR A 595 9.62 51.84 9.83
N PRO A 596 9.20 50.82 9.07
CA PRO A 596 7.85 50.27 9.24
C PRO A 596 7.71 49.63 10.63
N PRO A 597 6.49 49.51 11.17
CA PRO A 597 6.26 48.74 12.38
C PRO A 597 6.76 47.32 12.23
N SER A 598 7.45 46.76 13.22
CA SER A 598 7.97 45.39 13.20
C SER A 598 6.84 44.41 12.86
N PRO A 599 7.02 43.57 11.82
CA PRO A 599 6.01 42.57 11.49
C PRO A 599 5.89 41.57 12.62
N PRO A 600 4.69 40.97 12.82
CA PRO A 600 4.55 39.85 13.74
C PRO A 600 5.43 38.68 13.25
N PRO A 601 6.09 37.96 14.17
CA PRO A 601 6.87 36.77 13.77
C PRO A 601 5.94 35.77 13.09
N PRO A 602 6.44 35.05 12.06
CA PRO A 602 5.67 34.02 11.39
C PRO A 602 5.17 32.97 12.39
N PRO A 603 4.02 32.31 12.13
CA PRO A 603 3.54 31.23 12.97
C PRO A 603 4.60 30.13 13.09
N GLY A 604 4.97 29.76 14.31
CA GLY A 604 6.01 28.74 14.59
C GLY A 604 7.43 29.29 14.84
N TRP A 605 7.71 30.56 14.60
CA TRP A 605 9.01 31.21 14.83
C TRP A 605 9.07 32.09 16.07
N GLY A 606 8.11 31.96 16.97
CA GLY A 606 8.10 32.63 18.29
C GLY A 606 9.21 32.08 19.19
N GLY A 607 10.44 32.52 18.97
CA GLY A 607 11.49 32.44 19.96
C GLY A 607 11.21 33.47 21.05
N THR A 608 11.34 33.05 22.29
CA THR A 608 11.21 33.85 23.50
C THR A 608 11.84 35.24 23.38
N GLY A 609 10.98 36.26 23.46
CA GLY A 609 11.20 37.60 23.89
C GLY A 609 12.61 38.19 23.84
N GLY A 610 12.96 38.77 22.70
CA GLY A 610 13.74 39.99 22.74
C GLY A 610 12.74 41.16 22.84
N THR A 611 12.66 41.81 23.95
CA THR A 611 12.03 43.12 24.10
C THR A 611 12.59 44.02 23.01
N ALA A 612 11.68 44.65 22.24
CA ALA A 612 12.06 45.75 21.38
C ALA A 612 12.62 46.85 22.27
N GLU A 613 13.93 46.92 22.40
CA GLU A 613 14.59 48.14 22.86
C GLU A 613 14.58 49.10 21.68
N THR A 614 13.77 50.13 21.82
CA THR A 614 13.90 51.37 21.06
C THR A 614 15.32 51.90 21.30
N VAL A 615 16.15 51.79 20.27
CA VAL A 615 17.45 52.49 20.26
C VAL A 615 17.19 53.91 19.76
N PRO A 616 17.75 54.96 20.47
CA PRO A 616 17.54 56.37 20.16
C PRO A 616 18.10 56.79 18.81
#